data_e83c61c85e5c41b783520c729f777076
#
_entry.id   e83c61c85e5c41b783520c729f777076
#
_cell.length_a   1.000
_cell.length_b   1.000
_cell.length_c   1.000
_cell.angle_alpha   90.00
_cell.angle_beta   90.00
_cell.angle_gamma   90.00
#
_symmetry.space_group_name_H-M   'P 1'
#
loop_
_entity.id
_entity.type
_entity.pdbx_description
1 polymer ?
#
loop_
_entity_poly.entity_id
_entity_poly.type
_entity_poly.pdbx_seq_one_letter_code
_entity_poly.pdbx_strand_id
1 'polypeptide(L)'
;NGDKNADTHAWDGAAAYFKDNYSASDASNWGTSNWSQLRSINFYLDNMRKADAPEAVLNHYEGVGRFFRALFYYAKVRTFGAVPWYEKSIEATDQEALFKDRDNREYVCRKILADLDYACTYCSTAASYRNQASYIHRYVALALKARFCLYEGTMRKYHTLDPSTGRPWQSDESAMYLGECVKACEAIIGDGVYHLTDNAADRRTQYRAMFIESNATTAYANEIIWARNYDSELNVTHYMNSYFINQQYANYAFTRQFIDTYLMTDGTPFTDKYPDYDSVDFTTECSGRDYRLAQTIRTPGFTRDGGTTQWAPDV
;
A
#
# COMPACT_ATOMS: atom_id res chain seq x y z
N ASN A 1 0.84 -2.44 -9.38
CA ASN A 1 1.51 -1.72 -10.48
C ASN A 1 2.42 -0.57 -10.01
N GLY A 2 2.47 -0.22 -8.73
CA GLY A 2 3.35 0.83 -8.20
C GLY A 2 4.83 0.41 -8.16
N ASP A 3 5.07 -0.86 -7.89
CA ASP A 3 6.42 -1.37 -7.63
C ASP A 3 7.32 -1.36 -8.86
N LYS A 4 6.77 -1.47 -10.07
CA LYS A 4 7.55 -1.38 -11.32
C LYS A 4 8.24 -0.03 -11.55
N ASN A 5 7.89 0.98 -10.76
CA ASN A 5 8.45 2.32 -10.83
C ASN A 5 9.34 2.61 -9.60
N ALA A 6 9.56 1.61 -8.76
CA ALA A 6 10.45 1.71 -7.62
C ALA A 6 11.83 1.15 -8.00
N ASP A 7 12.85 1.57 -7.29
CA ASP A 7 14.22 1.07 -7.42
C ASP A 7 14.40 -0.38 -6.93
N THR A 8 13.35 -0.97 -6.35
CA THR A 8 13.30 -2.38 -5.95
C THR A 8 13.03 -3.35 -7.10
N HIS A 9 12.49 -2.85 -8.24
CA HIS A 9 12.09 -3.69 -9.37
C HIS A 9 12.70 -3.21 -10.67
N ALA A 10 13.20 -4.14 -11.48
CA ALA A 10 13.62 -3.91 -12.85
C ALA A 10 12.51 -4.33 -13.83
N TRP A 11 12.32 -3.53 -14.88
CA TRP A 11 11.40 -3.81 -15.98
C TRP A 11 12.09 -3.52 -17.30
N ASP A 12 11.70 -4.23 -18.36
CA ASP A 12 12.27 -4.09 -19.71
C ASP A 12 11.85 -2.82 -20.46
N GLY A 13 10.94 -2.03 -19.89
CA GLY A 13 10.46 -0.78 -20.47
C GLY A 13 10.44 0.38 -19.48
N ALA A 14 11.10 1.48 -19.81
CA ALA A 14 10.97 2.70 -19.02
C ALA A 14 9.53 3.21 -19.04
N ALA A 15 9.01 3.57 -17.86
CA ALA A 15 7.69 4.22 -17.76
C ALA A 15 7.67 5.52 -18.59
N ALA A 16 6.50 5.87 -19.13
CA ALA A 16 6.38 7.02 -20.04
C ALA A 16 6.88 8.34 -19.45
N TYR A 17 6.78 8.52 -18.13
CA TYR A 17 7.25 9.73 -17.45
C TYR A 17 8.78 9.81 -17.27
N PHE A 18 9.53 8.72 -17.59
CA PHE A 18 10.98 8.77 -17.73
C PHE A 18 11.41 9.11 -19.16
N LYS A 19 10.45 9.30 -20.07
CA LYS A 19 10.71 9.67 -21.46
C LYS A 19 10.31 11.12 -21.65
N ASP A 20 11.04 11.85 -22.42
CA ASP A 20 10.83 13.29 -22.68
C ASP A 20 9.50 13.62 -23.38
N ASN A 21 8.73 12.62 -23.79
CA ASN A 21 7.46 12.77 -24.51
C ASN A 21 6.22 12.58 -23.63
N TYR A 22 6.36 12.55 -22.29
CA TYR A 22 5.21 12.48 -21.38
C TYR A 22 4.43 13.80 -21.38
N SER A 23 3.13 13.74 -21.59
CA SER A 23 2.24 14.90 -21.67
C SER A 23 1.05 14.78 -20.71
N ALA A 24 0.34 15.87 -20.47
CA ALA A 24 -0.87 15.87 -19.64
C ALA A 24 -1.97 14.91 -20.14
N SER A 25 -2.03 14.67 -21.46
CA SER A 25 -2.96 13.70 -22.06
C SER A 25 -2.64 12.25 -21.71
N ASP A 26 -1.40 11.96 -21.34
CA ASP A 26 -0.96 10.63 -20.91
C ASP A 26 -1.31 10.35 -19.44
N ALA A 27 -1.78 11.37 -18.69
CA ALA A 27 -2.18 11.25 -17.30
C ALA A 27 -3.49 10.47 -17.18
N SER A 28 -3.40 9.15 -17.15
CA SER A 28 -4.52 8.29 -16.75
C SER A 28 -5.00 8.67 -15.34
N ASN A 29 -6.25 8.32 -14.98
CA ASN A 29 -6.83 8.55 -13.66
C ASN A 29 -7.30 9.98 -13.33
N TRP A 30 -7.36 10.90 -14.30
CA TRP A 30 -7.99 12.22 -14.14
C TRP A 30 -9.39 12.33 -14.75
N GLY A 31 -9.76 11.48 -15.68
CA GLY A 31 -11.04 11.53 -16.40
C GLY A 31 -12.28 11.39 -15.51
N THR A 32 -13.43 11.70 -16.03
CA THR A 32 -14.73 11.72 -15.31
C THR A 32 -15.02 10.42 -14.54
N SER A 33 -14.76 9.27 -15.17
CA SER A 33 -14.94 7.96 -14.52
C SER A 33 -14.09 7.77 -13.26
N ASN A 34 -12.95 8.43 -13.19
CA ASN A 34 -12.02 8.32 -12.06
C ASN A 34 -12.44 9.14 -10.83
N TRP A 35 -13.49 9.96 -10.94
CA TRP A 35 -14.08 10.73 -9.84
C TRP A 35 -15.42 10.16 -9.37
N SER A 36 -15.97 9.18 -10.08
CA SER A 36 -17.26 8.55 -9.74
C SER A 36 -17.26 7.90 -8.35
N GLN A 37 -16.11 7.32 -7.93
CA GLN A 37 -15.96 6.75 -6.60
C GLN A 37 -16.11 7.81 -5.52
N LEU A 38 -15.50 9.00 -5.69
CA LEU A 38 -15.66 10.09 -4.73
C LEU A 38 -17.11 10.55 -4.63
N ARG A 39 -17.82 10.66 -5.76
CA ARG A 39 -19.23 11.01 -5.76
C ARG A 39 -20.05 10.01 -4.93
N SER A 40 -19.79 8.72 -5.11
CA SER A 40 -20.47 7.66 -4.32
C SER A 40 -20.15 7.75 -2.85
N ILE A 41 -18.89 8.01 -2.49
CA ILE A 41 -18.47 8.18 -1.09
C ILE A 41 -19.14 9.40 -0.46
N ASN A 42 -19.13 10.54 -1.14
CA ASN A 42 -19.74 11.76 -0.63
C ASN A 42 -21.27 11.63 -0.54
N PHE A 43 -21.92 11.02 -1.54
CA PHE A 43 -23.34 10.72 -1.47
C PHE A 43 -23.69 9.84 -0.27
N TYR A 44 -22.86 8.83 0.01
CA TYR A 44 -23.01 8.00 1.19
C TYR A 44 -22.87 8.85 2.47
N LEU A 45 -21.85 9.68 2.61
CA LEU A 45 -21.63 10.54 3.77
C LEU A 45 -22.76 11.55 3.98
N ASP A 46 -23.30 12.12 2.90
CA ASP A 46 -24.42 13.07 2.95
C ASP A 46 -25.73 12.42 3.45
N ASN A 47 -25.87 11.10 3.34
CA ASN A 47 -27.14 10.41 3.61
C ASN A 47 -27.09 9.39 4.74
N MET A 48 -25.91 8.86 5.11
CA MET A 48 -25.80 7.72 6.02
C MET A 48 -26.39 8.00 7.42
N ARG A 49 -26.33 9.25 7.89
CA ARG A 49 -26.91 9.64 9.20
C ARG A 49 -28.44 9.72 9.20
N LYS A 50 -29.11 9.49 8.06
CA LYS A 50 -30.59 9.34 8.01
C LYS A 50 -31.05 7.96 8.50
N ALA A 51 -30.13 7.01 8.66
CA ALA A 51 -30.43 5.69 9.20
C ALA A 51 -30.78 5.78 10.68
N ASP A 52 -31.83 5.04 11.08
CA ASP A 52 -32.19 4.88 12.49
C ASP A 52 -31.28 3.81 13.12
N ALA A 53 -30.20 4.25 13.76
CA ALA A 53 -29.23 3.38 14.39
C ALA A 53 -28.56 4.09 15.59
N PRO A 54 -28.02 3.33 16.55
CA PRO A 54 -27.26 3.90 17.67
C PRO A 54 -26.10 4.79 17.19
N GLU A 55 -25.85 5.88 17.93
CA GLU A 55 -24.83 6.88 17.58
C GLU A 55 -23.44 6.27 17.36
N ALA A 56 -23.06 5.27 18.18
CA ALA A 56 -21.78 4.57 18.01
C ALA A 56 -21.66 3.82 16.68
N VAL A 57 -22.78 3.28 16.18
CA VAL A 57 -22.86 2.60 14.88
C VAL A 57 -22.78 3.63 13.75
N LEU A 58 -23.51 4.73 13.86
CA LEU A 58 -23.45 5.83 12.90
C LEU A 58 -22.04 6.41 12.81
N ASN A 59 -21.38 6.66 13.94
CA ASN A 59 -20.02 7.17 13.99
C ASN A 59 -19.01 6.19 13.36
N HIS A 60 -19.18 4.87 13.61
CA HIS A 60 -18.35 3.87 12.96
C HIS A 60 -18.48 3.93 11.43
N TYR A 61 -19.70 3.92 10.92
CA TYR A 61 -19.95 3.92 9.48
C TYR A 61 -19.61 5.26 8.81
N GLU A 62 -19.74 6.40 9.51
CA GLU A 62 -19.18 7.66 9.03
C GLU A 62 -17.66 7.58 8.94
N GLY A 63 -17.01 6.98 9.95
CA GLY A 63 -15.57 6.71 9.92
C GLY A 63 -15.14 5.88 8.72
N VAL A 64 -15.91 4.86 8.35
CA VAL A 64 -15.70 4.04 7.15
C VAL A 64 -15.79 4.90 5.87
N GLY A 65 -16.81 5.75 5.75
CA GLY A 65 -16.96 6.66 4.61
C GLY A 65 -15.79 7.63 4.49
N ARG A 66 -15.38 8.24 5.61
CA ARG A 66 -14.23 9.16 5.68
C ARG A 66 -12.91 8.45 5.36
N PHE A 67 -12.72 7.22 5.83
CA PHE A 67 -11.57 6.39 5.46
C PHE A 67 -11.46 6.21 3.94
N PHE A 68 -12.56 5.88 3.26
CA PHE A 68 -12.53 5.71 1.81
C PHE A 68 -12.31 7.04 1.07
N ARG A 69 -12.81 8.17 1.59
CA ARG A 69 -12.52 9.49 1.04
C ARG A 69 -11.04 9.83 1.19
N ALA A 70 -10.47 9.59 2.35
CA ALA A 70 -9.04 9.77 2.59
C ALA A 70 -8.18 8.90 1.66
N LEU A 71 -8.53 7.61 1.51
CA LEU A 71 -7.84 6.68 0.61
C LEU A 71 -7.89 7.16 -0.86
N PHE A 72 -9.07 7.62 -1.31
CA PHE A 72 -9.25 8.19 -2.65
C PHE A 72 -8.34 9.40 -2.86
N TYR A 73 -8.39 10.38 -1.95
CA TYR A 73 -7.59 11.59 -2.08
C TYR A 73 -6.11 11.35 -1.90
N TYR A 74 -5.70 10.41 -1.05
CA TYR A 74 -4.30 10.01 -0.94
C TYR A 74 -3.75 9.49 -2.28
N ALA A 75 -4.52 8.66 -2.99
CA ALA A 75 -4.15 8.21 -4.32
C ALA A 75 -4.03 9.38 -5.32
N LYS A 76 -4.97 10.34 -5.27
CA LYS A 76 -4.97 11.52 -6.14
C LYS A 76 -3.77 12.44 -5.86
N VAL A 77 -3.49 12.74 -4.59
CA VAL A 77 -2.37 13.59 -4.21
C VAL A 77 -1.02 12.97 -4.59
N ARG A 78 -0.88 11.66 -4.45
CA ARG A 78 0.34 10.96 -4.91
C ARG A 78 0.59 11.10 -6.41
N THR A 79 -0.47 11.17 -7.20
CA THR A 79 -0.37 11.20 -8.67
C THR A 79 -0.30 12.61 -9.21
N PHE A 80 -1.10 13.53 -8.63
CA PHE A 80 -1.35 14.85 -9.21
C PHE A 80 -0.92 16.02 -8.32
N GLY A 81 -0.57 15.78 -7.07
CA GLY A 81 -0.28 16.84 -6.10
C GLY A 81 -1.54 17.61 -5.72
N ALA A 82 -1.67 18.84 -6.23
CA ALA A 82 -2.84 19.68 -6.04
C ALA A 82 -4.06 19.10 -6.78
N VAL A 83 -5.19 18.98 -6.08
CA VAL A 83 -6.47 18.47 -6.61
C VAL A 83 -7.65 19.18 -5.95
N PRO A 84 -8.81 19.31 -6.61
CA PRO A 84 -9.98 19.92 -5.98
C PRO A 84 -10.52 19.01 -4.86
N TRP A 85 -10.73 19.57 -3.67
CA TRP A 85 -11.33 18.85 -2.54
C TRP A 85 -12.86 19.06 -2.52
N TYR A 86 -13.60 17.97 -2.44
CA TYR A 86 -15.06 17.97 -2.33
C TYR A 86 -15.49 17.20 -1.09
N GLU A 87 -16.18 17.88 -0.19
CA GLU A 87 -16.70 17.27 1.05
C GLU A 87 -18.10 16.66 0.88
N LYS A 88 -18.81 17.06 -0.18
CA LYS A 88 -20.20 16.67 -0.47
C LYS A 88 -20.34 16.16 -1.89
N SER A 89 -21.43 15.48 -2.16
CA SER A 89 -21.83 15.19 -3.54
C SER A 89 -22.16 16.48 -4.30
N ILE A 90 -21.73 16.55 -5.55
CA ILE A 90 -21.93 17.72 -6.39
C ILE A 90 -23.11 17.46 -7.30
N GLU A 91 -24.04 18.41 -7.36
CA GLU A 91 -25.15 18.38 -8.30
C GLU A 91 -24.68 18.76 -9.72
N ALA A 92 -25.28 18.17 -10.74
CA ALA A 92 -24.91 18.43 -12.13
C ALA A 92 -25.15 19.90 -12.57
N THR A 93 -25.95 20.63 -11.82
CA THR A 93 -26.25 22.04 -12.03
C THR A 93 -25.31 23.01 -11.34
N ASP A 94 -24.49 22.53 -10.40
CA ASP A 94 -23.54 23.34 -9.65
C ASP A 94 -22.26 23.57 -10.48
N GLN A 95 -22.34 24.57 -11.37
CA GLN A 95 -21.23 24.92 -12.27
C GLN A 95 -19.99 25.41 -11.51
N GLU A 96 -20.18 26.11 -10.40
CA GLU A 96 -19.06 26.61 -9.59
C GLU A 96 -18.26 25.45 -9.00
N ALA A 97 -18.90 24.47 -8.40
CA ALA A 97 -18.25 23.30 -7.86
C ALA A 97 -17.63 22.41 -8.96
N LEU A 98 -18.33 22.25 -10.11
CA LEU A 98 -17.85 21.41 -11.21
C LEU A 98 -16.58 21.96 -11.88
N PHE A 99 -16.44 23.28 -11.94
CA PHE A 99 -15.29 23.95 -12.57
C PHE A 99 -14.34 24.58 -11.56
N LYS A 100 -14.42 24.16 -10.30
CA LYS A 100 -13.53 24.61 -9.24
C LYS A 100 -12.06 24.32 -9.59
N ASP A 101 -11.19 25.30 -9.33
CA ASP A 101 -9.76 25.14 -9.42
C ASP A 101 -9.23 24.08 -8.44
N ARG A 102 -7.99 23.63 -8.65
CA ARG A 102 -7.32 22.73 -7.72
C ARG A 102 -7.04 23.44 -6.40
N ASP A 103 -7.40 22.81 -5.31
CA ASP A 103 -6.90 23.20 -3.99
C ASP A 103 -5.42 22.82 -3.86
N ASN A 104 -4.67 23.57 -3.09
CA ASN A 104 -3.27 23.26 -2.90
C ASN A 104 -3.09 21.92 -2.14
N ARG A 105 -1.95 21.28 -2.37
CA ARG A 105 -1.62 19.99 -1.78
C ARG A 105 -1.71 20.03 -0.25
N GLU A 106 -1.22 21.08 0.39
CA GLU A 106 -1.20 21.19 1.85
C GLU A 106 -2.60 21.19 2.44
N TYR A 107 -3.52 21.93 1.84
CA TYR A 107 -4.92 21.93 2.24
C TYR A 107 -5.55 20.54 2.10
N VAL A 108 -5.36 19.90 0.95
CA VAL A 108 -5.91 18.55 0.70
C VAL A 108 -5.32 17.52 1.67
N CYS A 109 -4.02 17.58 1.94
CA CYS A 109 -3.36 16.66 2.88
C CYS A 109 -3.86 16.85 4.33
N ARG A 110 -4.15 18.08 4.75
CA ARG A 110 -4.78 18.33 6.06
C ARG A 110 -6.20 17.77 6.13
N LYS A 111 -6.97 17.85 5.04
CA LYS A 111 -8.31 17.25 4.96
C LYS A 111 -8.26 15.72 4.99
N ILE A 112 -7.30 15.12 4.30
CA ILE A 112 -7.04 13.66 4.37
C ILE A 112 -6.74 13.26 5.82
N LEU A 113 -5.84 13.98 6.49
CA LEU A 113 -5.48 13.71 7.88
C LEU A 113 -6.70 13.81 8.81
N ALA A 114 -7.52 14.85 8.66
CA ALA A 114 -8.74 15.01 9.46
C ALA A 114 -9.75 13.88 9.26
N ASP A 115 -9.93 13.39 8.03
CA ASP A 115 -10.78 12.23 7.76
C ASP A 115 -10.21 10.94 8.40
N LEU A 116 -8.90 10.76 8.36
CA LEU A 116 -8.23 9.62 9.01
C LEU A 116 -8.29 9.71 10.53
N ASP A 117 -8.14 10.90 11.12
CA ASP A 117 -8.28 11.12 12.56
C ASP A 117 -9.67 10.75 13.05
N TYR A 118 -10.70 11.17 12.31
CA TYR A 118 -12.07 10.76 12.60
C TYR A 118 -12.24 9.23 12.54
N ALA A 119 -11.75 8.60 11.47
CA ALA A 119 -11.82 7.15 11.32
C ALA A 119 -11.06 6.40 12.43
N CYS A 120 -9.87 6.88 12.81
CA CYS A 120 -9.10 6.30 13.92
C CYS A 120 -9.80 6.45 15.29
N THR A 121 -10.62 7.48 15.44
CA THR A 121 -11.34 7.74 16.70
C THR A 121 -12.61 6.89 16.78
N TYR A 122 -13.38 6.82 15.71
CA TYR A 122 -14.75 6.31 15.75
C TYR A 122 -14.97 4.94 15.11
N CYS A 123 -14.06 4.46 14.27
CA CYS A 123 -14.16 3.09 13.77
C CYS A 123 -14.01 2.07 14.91
N SER A 124 -14.85 1.05 14.87
CA SER A 124 -14.93 0.03 15.92
C SER A 124 -13.62 -0.75 16.08
N THR A 125 -13.32 -1.17 17.30
CA THR A 125 -12.27 -2.14 17.66
C THR A 125 -12.81 -3.53 17.93
N ALA A 126 -14.15 -3.73 17.84
CA ALA A 126 -14.79 -4.99 18.19
C ALA A 126 -14.32 -6.16 17.30
N ALA A 127 -14.20 -7.33 17.90
CA ALA A 127 -13.75 -8.55 17.22
C ALA A 127 -14.65 -8.93 16.04
N SER A 128 -15.95 -8.61 16.09
CA SER A 128 -16.90 -8.82 14.99
C SER A 128 -16.51 -8.09 13.69
N TYR A 129 -15.82 -6.97 13.79
CA TYR A 129 -15.25 -6.25 12.64
C TYR A 129 -13.84 -6.71 12.34
N ARG A 130 -12.97 -6.88 13.35
CA ARG A 130 -11.57 -7.27 13.16
C ARG A 130 -11.40 -8.65 12.54
N ASN A 131 -12.25 -9.60 12.89
CA ASN A 131 -12.18 -10.96 12.37
C ASN A 131 -12.67 -11.07 10.91
N GLN A 132 -13.09 -9.96 10.33
CA GLN A 132 -13.42 -9.82 8.92
C GLN A 132 -12.33 -8.95 8.26
N ALA A 133 -11.28 -9.57 7.78
CA ALA A 133 -10.11 -8.84 7.27
C ALA A 133 -10.40 -7.90 6.07
N SER A 134 -11.57 -7.99 5.44
CA SER A 134 -12.06 -7.05 4.42
C SER A 134 -12.81 -5.84 4.99
N TYR A 135 -13.15 -5.85 6.29
CA TYR A 135 -13.89 -4.75 6.91
C TYR A 135 -12.96 -3.63 7.36
N ILE A 136 -13.48 -2.41 7.32
CA ILE A 136 -12.77 -1.26 7.85
C ILE A 136 -13.05 -1.14 9.35
N HIS A 137 -12.00 -1.16 10.13
CA HIS A 137 -12.02 -0.98 11.58
C HIS A 137 -10.87 -0.05 12.00
N ARG A 138 -10.78 0.30 13.28
CA ARG A 138 -9.81 1.30 13.78
C ARG A 138 -8.37 1.01 13.34
N TYR A 139 -7.91 -0.23 13.39
CA TYR A 139 -6.53 -0.56 13.04
C TYR A 139 -6.24 -0.41 11.54
N VAL A 140 -7.23 -0.62 10.68
CA VAL A 140 -7.11 -0.33 9.24
C VAL A 140 -6.96 1.17 9.01
N ALA A 141 -7.75 1.99 9.75
CA ALA A 141 -7.63 3.44 9.68
C ALA A 141 -6.26 3.92 10.19
N LEU A 142 -5.76 3.39 11.32
CA LEU A 142 -4.43 3.68 11.85
C LEU A 142 -3.32 3.28 10.88
N ALA A 143 -3.40 2.12 10.24
CA ALA A 143 -2.42 1.67 9.25
C ALA A 143 -2.39 2.57 8.01
N LEU A 144 -3.55 3.03 7.52
CA LEU A 144 -3.60 3.99 6.42
C LEU A 144 -3.08 5.36 6.85
N LYS A 145 -3.41 5.82 8.08
CA LYS A 145 -2.89 7.06 8.64
C LYS A 145 -1.36 7.03 8.73
N ALA A 146 -0.79 5.95 9.27
CA ALA A 146 0.65 5.77 9.35
C ALA A 146 1.31 5.86 7.96
N ARG A 147 0.78 5.14 6.98
CA ARG A 147 1.28 5.14 5.60
C ARG A 147 1.18 6.51 4.94
N PHE A 148 0.05 7.18 5.06
CA PHE A 148 -0.14 8.53 4.52
C PHE A 148 0.80 9.53 5.16
N CYS A 149 0.89 9.54 6.49
CA CYS A 149 1.72 10.46 7.23
C CYS A 149 3.22 10.22 6.99
N LEU A 150 3.66 8.96 6.85
CA LEU A 150 5.03 8.65 6.46
C LEU A 150 5.35 9.23 5.07
N TYR A 151 4.46 8.98 4.10
CA TYR A 151 4.64 9.48 2.73
C TYR A 151 4.71 11.01 2.68
N GLU A 152 3.73 11.70 3.26
CA GLU A 152 3.68 13.17 3.21
C GLU A 152 4.80 13.81 4.04
N GLY A 153 5.12 13.24 5.20
CA GLY A 153 6.21 13.72 6.04
C GLY A 153 7.59 13.57 5.38
N THR A 154 7.86 12.44 4.73
CA THR A 154 9.11 12.23 3.98
C THR A 154 9.15 13.08 2.71
N MET A 155 8.03 13.23 2.01
CA MET A 155 7.93 14.12 0.84
C MET A 155 8.37 15.53 1.21
N ARG A 156 7.81 16.10 2.28
CA ARG A 156 8.16 17.46 2.74
C ARG A 156 9.57 17.57 3.30
N LYS A 157 10.07 16.53 3.94
CA LYS A 157 11.42 16.51 4.51
C LYS A 157 12.52 16.55 3.43
N TYR A 158 12.32 15.82 2.35
CA TYR A 158 13.36 15.63 1.33
C TYR A 158 13.17 16.49 0.08
N HIS A 159 12.02 17.15 -0.09
CA HIS A 159 11.78 18.09 -1.18
C HIS A 159 11.57 19.51 -0.62
N THR A 160 12.39 20.45 -1.01
CA THR A 160 12.30 21.86 -0.61
C THR A 160 11.15 22.59 -1.29
N LEU A 161 10.68 22.07 -2.41
CA LEU A 161 9.58 22.60 -3.19
C LEU A 161 8.46 21.56 -3.31
N ASP A 162 7.21 22.02 -3.34
CA ASP A 162 6.08 21.19 -3.73
C ASP A 162 6.26 20.75 -5.19
N PRO A 163 6.40 19.44 -5.47
CA PRO A 163 6.65 18.94 -6.83
C PRO A 163 5.52 19.26 -7.82
N SER A 164 4.31 19.49 -7.33
CA SER A 164 3.14 19.79 -8.18
C SER A 164 3.09 21.23 -8.65
N THR A 165 3.70 22.16 -7.93
CA THR A 165 3.67 23.60 -8.22
C THR A 165 5.04 24.21 -8.50
N GLY A 166 6.11 23.53 -8.11
CA GLY A 166 7.48 24.06 -8.12
C GLY A 166 7.71 25.22 -7.14
N ARG A 167 6.80 25.42 -6.18
CA ARG A 167 6.88 26.50 -5.17
C ARG A 167 7.31 25.95 -3.82
N PRO A 168 7.96 26.78 -2.98
CA PRO A 168 8.23 26.41 -1.60
C PRO A 168 6.95 26.00 -0.85
N TRP A 169 7.07 25.07 0.09
CA TRP A 169 5.99 24.75 1.01
C TRP A 169 5.56 25.98 1.78
N GLN A 170 4.25 26.16 2.02
CA GLN A 170 3.73 27.27 2.82
C GLN A 170 4.14 27.14 4.28
N SER A 171 4.29 25.91 4.76
CA SER A 171 4.80 25.60 6.10
C SER A 171 5.56 24.28 6.10
N ASP A 172 6.63 24.19 6.89
CA ASP A 172 7.30 22.90 7.15
C ASP A 172 6.47 22.10 8.16
N GLU A 173 5.73 21.14 7.68
CA GLU A 173 4.93 20.22 8.48
C GLU A 173 5.49 18.79 8.49
N SER A 174 6.71 18.61 8.00
CA SER A 174 7.34 17.27 7.92
C SER A 174 7.36 16.58 9.29
N ALA A 175 7.80 17.28 10.33
CA ALA A 175 7.87 16.74 11.69
C ALA A 175 6.48 16.38 12.24
N MET A 176 5.45 17.19 11.93
CA MET A 176 4.07 16.92 12.34
C MET A 176 3.56 15.63 11.74
N TYR A 177 3.68 15.45 10.41
CA TYR A 177 3.24 14.22 9.74
C TYR A 177 4.02 13.00 10.22
N LEU A 178 5.35 13.09 10.36
CA LEU A 178 6.16 11.98 10.88
C LEU A 178 5.78 11.63 12.32
N GLY A 179 5.48 12.62 13.16
CA GLY A 179 4.97 12.41 14.51
C GLY A 179 3.62 11.71 14.55
N GLU A 180 2.68 12.09 13.65
CA GLU A 180 1.40 11.40 13.52
C GLU A 180 1.55 9.97 12.99
N CYS A 181 2.53 9.70 12.13
CA CYS A 181 2.88 8.35 11.71
C CYS A 181 3.32 7.49 12.92
N VAL A 182 4.24 8.01 13.73
CA VAL A 182 4.74 7.30 14.93
C VAL A 182 3.58 6.99 15.88
N LYS A 183 2.74 7.98 16.21
CA LYS A 183 1.57 7.78 17.09
C LYS A 183 0.62 6.70 16.57
N ALA A 184 0.36 6.68 15.26
CA ALA A 184 -0.51 5.66 14.66
C ALA A 184 0.09 4.25 14.75
N CYS A 185 1.40 4.11 14.51
CA CYS A 185 2.12 2.84 14.67
C CYS A 185 2.13 2.38 16.14
N GLU A 186 2.45 3.27 17.07
CA GLU A 186 2.47 2.99 18.51
C GLU A 186 1.09 2.55 19.02
N ALA A 187 0.01 3.16 18.53
CA ALA A 187 -1.35 2.75 18.87
C ALA A 187 -1.68 1.32 18.41
N ILE A 188 -1.21 0.90 17.22
CA ILE A 188 -1.40 -0.48 16.74
C ILE A 188 -0.57 -1.45 17.58
N ILE A 189 0.69 -1.13 17.83
CA ILE A 189 1.63 -1.98 18.56
C ILE A 189 1.23 -2.08 20.04
N GLY A 190 0.88 -0.96 20.66
CA GLY A 190 0.54 -0.86 22.09
C GLY A 190 -0.74 -1.61 22.47
N ASP A 191 -1.71 -1.69 21.56
CA ASP A 191 -2.95 -2.46 21.80
C ASP A 191 -2.70 -3.99 21.79
N GLY A 192 -1.54 -4.47 21.27
CA GLY A 192 -1.13 -5.88 21.30
C GLY A 192 -2.02 -6.85 20.51
N VAL A 193 -2.94 -6.31 19.69
CA VAL A 193 -3.88 -7.13 18.90
C VAL A 193 -3.17 -7.76 17.71
N TYR A 194 -2.25 -7.03 17.12
CA TYR A 194 -1.47 -7.48 15.97
C TYR A 194 -0.01 -7.68 16.37
N HIS A 195 0.56 -8.76 15.90
CA HIS A 195 1.96 -9.12 16.10
C HIS A 195 2.48 -9.94 14.93
N LEU A 196 3.79 -9.92 14.72
CA LEU A 196 4.40 -10.69 13.65
C LEU A 196 4.26 -12.18 13.92
N THR A 197 3.99 -12.95 12.88
CA THR A 197 4.01 -14.40 12.92
C THR A 197 5.47 -14.85 13.01
N ASP A 198 5.84 -15.51 14.11
CA ASP A 198 7.16 -16.12 14.29
C ASP A 198 7.00 -17.53 14.83
N ASN A 199 7.08 -18.50 13.92
CA ASN A 199 7.17 -19.91 14.27
C ASN A 199 8.57 -20.41 13.96
N ALA A 200 9.38 -20.62 14.97
CA ALA A 200 10.78 -21.05 14.83
C ALA A 200 10.96 -22.34 14.03
N ALA A 201 9.97 -23.25 14.07
CA ALA A 201 9.99 -24.50 13.31
C ALA A 201 9.79 -24.27 11.79
N ASP A 202 9.06 -23.23 11.42
CA ASP A 202 8.61 -22.98 10.05
C ASP A 202 9.21 -21.72 9.39
N ARG A 203 10.23 -21.11 9.98
CA ARG A 203 10.85 -19.87 9.47
C ARG A 203 11.27 -19.93 8.01
N ARG A 204 11.57 -21.13 7.49
CA ARG A 204 11.98 -21.33 6.09
C ARG A 204 10.80 -21.23 5.10
N THR A 205 9.56 -21.29 5.58
CA THR A 205 8.36 -21.38 4.73
C THR A 205 7.24 -20.44 5.14
N GLN A 206 7.20 -19.99 6.40
CA GLN A 206 6.07 -19.24 6.98
C GLN A 206 5.79 -17.91 6.25
N TYR A 207 6.83 -17.20 5.81
CA TYR A 207 6.66 -15.92 5.13
C TYR A 207 5.92 -16.12 3.79
N ARG A 208 6.34 -17.10 2.98
CA ARG A 208 5.65 -17.43 1.73
C ARG A 208 4.26 -17.99 2.00
N ALA A 209 4.10 -18.84 3.01
CA ALA A 209 2.83 -19.46 3.35
C ALA A 209 1.74 -18.40 3.61
N MET A 210 2.06 -17.29 4.26
CA MET A 210 1.11 -16.19 4.50
C MET A 210 0.55 -15.60 3.19
N PHE A 211 1.33 -15.56 2.10
CA PHE A 211 0.90 -14.98 0.81
C PHE A 211 0.23 -15.99 -0.14
N ILE A 212 0.40 -17.29 0.08
CA ILE A 212 -0.18 -18.32 -0.78
C ILE A 212 -1.32 -19.09 -0.10
N GLU A 213 -1.57 -18.84 1.19
CA GLU A 213 -2.67 -19.46 1.94
C GLU A 213 -4.01 -18.97 1.39
N SER A 214 -4.89 -19.90 1.04
CA SER A 214 -6.21 -19.59 0.49
C SER A 214 -7.11 -18.85 1.50
N ASN A 215 -6.88 -19.08 2.78
CA ASN A 215 -7.60 -18.43 3.88
C ASN A 215 -6.66 -17.66 4.81
N ALA A 216 -5.76 -16.88 4.23
CA ALA A 216 -4.72 -16.13 4.94
C ALA A 216 -5.28 -15.23 6.03
N THR A 217 -6.46 -14.65 5.82
CA THR A 217 -7.12 -13.76 6.79
C THR A 217 -7.59 -14.47 8.06
N THR A 218 -7.75 -15.78 8.02
CA THR A 218 -8.05 -16.60 9.20
C THR A 218 -6.76 -17.18 9.79
N ALA A 219 -5.91 -17.77 8.94
CA ALA A 219 -4.67 -18.41 9.37
C ALA A 219 -3.65 -17.41 9.98
N TYR A 220 -3.66 -16.17 9.51
CA TYR A 220 -2.73 -15.10 9.90
C TYR A 220 -3.47 -13.86 10.43
N ALA A 221 -4.60 -14.04 11.09
CA ALA A 221 -5.43 -12.96 11.65
C ALA A 221 -4.70 -12.06 12.66
N ASN A 222 -3.61 -12.57 13.26
CA ASN A 222 -2.74 -11.83 14.17
C ASN A 222 -1.77 -10.88 13.46
N GLU A 223 -1.57 -11.00 12.15
CA GLU A 223 -0.65 -10.16 11.40
C GLU A 223 -1.34 -9.38 10.28
N ILE A 224 -2.36 -9.94 9.63
CA ILE A 224 -3.09 -9.32 8.53
C ILE A 224 -4.12 -8.33 9.07
N ILE A 225 -3.86 -7.03 8.90
CA ILE A 225 -4.76 -5.96 9.35
C ILE A 225 -5.91 -5.75 8.37
N TRP A 226 -5.62 -5.77 7.07
CA TRP A 226 -6.62 -5.56 6.01
C TRP A 226 -6.21 -6.28 4.75
N ALA A 227 -7.15 -7.06 4.19
CA ALA A 227 -6.92 -7.83 2.99
C ALA A 227 -8.17 -7.91 2.12
N ARG A 228 -7.95 -8.16 0.83
CA ARG A 228 -8.99 -8.57 -0.09
C ARG A 228 -8.97 -10.09 -0.17
N ASN A 229 -10.06 -10.73 0.21
CA ASN A 229 -10.23 -12.15 0.01
C ASN A 229 -10.57 -12.44 -1.45
N TYR A 230 -9.97 -13.50 -1.97
CA TYR A 230 -10.27 -14.06 -3.27
C TYR A 230 -10.96 -15.41 -3.07
N ASP A 231 -12.02 -15.63 -3.84
CA ASP A 231 -12.85 -16.83 -3.74
C ASP A 231 -13.34 -17.19 -5.14
N SER A 232 -12.94 -18.35 -5.63
CA SER A 232 -13.30 -18.82 -6.96
C SER A 232 -14.78 -19.21 -7.07
N GLU A 233 -15.41 -19.64 -5.98
CA GLU A 233 -16.84 -20.00 -5.96
C GLU A 233 -17.70 -18.73 -6.09
N LEU A 234 -17.24 -17.62 -5.53
CA LEU A 234 -17.87 -16.32 -5.67
C LEU A 234 -17.43 -15.56 -6.93
N ASN A 235 -16.64 -16.19 -7.80
CA ASN A 235 -16.06 -15.59 -8.99
C ASN A 235 -15.21 -14.32 -8.70
N VAL A 236 -14.65 -14.22 -7.50
CA VAL A 236 -13.71 -13.17 -7.10
C VAL A 236 -12.29 -13.70 -7.30
N THR A 237 -11.76 -13.50 -8.49
CA THR A 237 -10.47 -14.06 -8.90
C THR A 237 -9.45 -12.99 -9.26
N HIS A 238 -8.20 -13.41 -9.47
CA HIS A 238 -7.11 -12.57 -9.97
C HIS A 238 -6.22 -13.35 -10.95
N TYR A 239 -5.48 -12.61 -11.80
CA TYR A 239 -4.60 -13.20 -12.81
C TYR A 239 -3.13 -13.28 -12.37
N MET A 240 -2.81 -13.13 -11.09
CA MET A 240 -1.42 -13.10 -10.60
C MET A 240 -0.64 -14.37 -11.01
N ASN A 241 -1.25 -15.54 -10.94
CA ASN A 241 -0.60 -16.79 -11.36
C ASN A 241 -0.15 -16.74 -12.83
N SER A 242 -0.98 -16.18 -13.72
CA SER A 242 -0.65 -16.03 -15.13
C SER A 242 0.57 -15.11 -15.34
N TYR A 243 0.69 -14.03 -14.55
CA TYR A 243 1.83 -13.13 -14.62
C TYR A 243 3.14 -13.77 -14.17
N PHE A 244 3.11 -14.68 -13.20
CA PHE A 244 4.31 -15.33 -12.69
C PHE A 244 4.70 -16.62 -13.42
N ILE A 245 3.73 -17.27 -14.09
CA ILE A 245 3.95 -18.56 -14.77
C ILE A 245 4.21 -18.36 -16.26
N ASN A 246 3.58 -17.35 -16.87
CA ASN A 246 3.67 -17.12 -18.30
C ASN A 246 4.88 -16.23 -18.62
N GLN A 247 5.81 -16.78 -19.38
CA GLN A 247 7.02 -16.09 -19.81
C GLN A 247 6.74 -14.79 -20.59
N GLN A 248 5.59 -14.68 -21.26
CA GLN A 248 5.17 -13.46 -21.96
C GLN A 248 4.82 -12.29 -21.03
N TYR A 249 4.46 -12.58 -19.79
CA TYR A 249 4.08 -11.57 -18.80
C TYR A 249 5.12 -11.38 -17.69
N ALA A 250 6.13 -12.23 -17.63
CA ALA A 250 7.15 -12.26 -16.59
C ALA A 250 8.29 -11.25 -16.86
N ASN A 251 7.94 -10.00 -17.18
CA ASN A 251 8.90 -8.94 -17.48
C ASN A 251 9.33 -8.17 -16.22
N TYR A 252 9.10 -8.74 -15.03
CA TYR A 252 9.45 -8.11 -13.77
C TYR A 252 10.50 -8.92 -13.06
N ALA A 253 11.58 -8.26 -12.68
CA ALA A 253 12.59 -8.81 -11.80
C ALA A 253 12.84 -7.85 -10.64
N PHE A 254 13.30 -8.36 -9.51
CA PHE A 254 13.85 -7.51 -8.48
C PHE A 254 15.20 -6.95 -8.93
N THR A 255 15.51 -5.73 -8.50
CA THR A 255 16.85 -5.18 -8.69
C THR A 255 17.83 -5.91 -7.78
N ARG A 256 19.09 -6.02 -8.22
CA ARG A 256 20.15 -6.56 -7.38
C ARG A 256 20.28 -5.80 -6.07
N GLN A 257 20.22 -4.47 -6.13
CA GLN A 257 20.24 -3.63 -4.94
C GLN A 257 19.18 -4.04 -3.90
N PHE A 258 17.96 -4.39 -4.35
CA PHE A 258 16.93 -4.91 -3.43
C PHE A 258 17.32 -6.29 -2.87
N ILE A 259 17.82 -7.19 -3.69
CA ILE A 259 18.27 -8.54 -3.25
C ILE A 259 19.39 -8.43 -2.22
N ASP A 260 20.30 -7.48 -2.39
CA ASP A 260 21.44 -7.27 -1.47
C ASP A 260 20.99 -6.76 -0.09
N THR A 261 19.78 -6.20 0.04
CA THR A 261 19.22 -5.81 1.34
C THR A 261 18.88 -7.00 2.26
N TYR A 262 18.74 -8.21 1.70
CA TYR A 262 18.59 -9.40 2.52
C TYR A 262 19.94 -9.73 3.18
N LEU A 263 19.95 -9.82 4.50
CA LEU A 263 21.16 -10.10 5.28
C LEU A 263 21.58 -11.56 5.14
N MET A 264 22.80 -11.87 5.56
CA MET A 264 23.21 -13.24 5.86
C MET A 264 22.46 -13.75 7.10
N THR A 265 22.43 -15.06 7.30
CA THR A 265 21.77 -15.67 8.49
C THR A 265 22.37 -15.26 9.82
N ASP A 266 23.60 -14.75 9.82
CA ASP A 266 24.28 -14.20 11.00
C ASP A 266 24.05 -12.68 11.19
N GLY A 267 23.24 -12.06 10.30
CA GLY A 267 22.94 -10.63 10.33
C GLY A 267 23.93 -9.73 9.60
N THR A 268 25.00 -10.29 9.01
CA THR A 268 25.96 -9.52 8.24
C THR A 268 25.38 -9.08 6.90
N PRO A 269 25.59 -7.85 6.41
CA PRO A 269 25.27 -7.47 5.04
C PRO A 269 25.97 -8.37 4.01
N PHE A 270 25.28 -8.72 2.94
CA PHE A 270 25.84 -9.57 1.88
C PHE A 270 27.09 -8.96 1.25
N THR A 271 27.04 -7.68 0.97
CA THR A 271 28.14 -6.92 0.36
C THR A 271 29.38 -6.81 1.26
N ASP A 272 29.18 -6.85 2.57
CA ASP A 272 30.32 -6.85 3.53
C ASP A 272 31.01 -8.22 3.56
N LYS A 273 30.23 -9.30 3.40
CA LYS A 273 30.78 -10.66 3.36
C LYS A 273 31.45 -10.97 2.03
N TYR A 274 30.92 -10.42 0.94
CA TYR A 274 31.44 -10.60 -0.42
C TYR A 274 31.69 -9.23 -1.05
N PRO A 275 32.87 -8.60 -0.81
CA PRO A 275 33.20 -7.29 -1.38
C PRO A 275 33.14 -7.25 -2.92
N ASP A 276 33.50 -8.37 -3.58
CA ASP A 276 33.41 -8.54 -5.03
C ASP A 276 32.10 -9.19 -5.47
N TYR A 277 31.00 -8.80 -4.83
CA TYR A 277 29.68 -9.43 -5.00
C TYR A 277 29.18 -9.47 -6.44
N ASP A 278 29.66 -8.59 -7.33
CA ASP A 278 29.32 -8.57 -8.76
C ASP A 278 29.86 -9.79 -9.51
N SER A 279 30.89 -10.43 -8.99
CA SER A 279 31.52 -11.61 -9.57
C SER A 279 31.08 -12.93 -8.96
N VAL A 280 30.23 -12.88 -7.94
CA VAL A 280 29.75 -14.07 -7.23
C VAL A 280 28.67 -14.78 -8.07
N ASP A 281 28.79 -16.10 -8.18
CA ASP A 281 27.78 -16.92 -8.86
C ASP A 281 26.44 -16.95 -8.10
N PHE A 282 25.34 -17.18 -8.82
CA PHE A 282 24.00 -17.12 -8.28
C PHE A 282 23.75 -18.10 -7.11
N THR A 283 24.40 -19.27 -7.12
CA THR A 283 24.27 -20.25 -6.04
C THR A 283 24.89 -19.72 -4.74
N THR A 284 26.06 -19.12 -4.84
CA THR A 284 26.75 -18.46 -3.72
C THR A 284 25.98 -17.25 -3.26
N GLU A 285 25.45 -16.43 -4.18
CA GLU A 285 24.60 -15.28 -3.87
C GLU A 285 23.35 -15.65 -3.04
N CYS A 286 22.75 -16.81 -3.31
CA CYS A 286 21.59 -17.30 -2.60
C CYS A 286 21.90 -18.05 -1.29
N SER A 287 23.17 -18.43 -1.06
CA SER A 287 23.55 -19.30 0.05
C SER A 287 23.72 -18.53 1.37
N GLY A 288 23.26 -19.13 2.47
CA GLY A 288 23.45 -18.56 3.82
C GLY A 288 22.76 -17.22 4.06
N ARG A 289 21.76 -16.89 3.26
CA ARG A 289 20.97 -15.65 3.37
C ARG A 289 19.77 -15.81 4.29
N ASP A 290 19.19 -14.70 4.69
CA ASP A 290 17.88 -14.66 5.36
C ASP A 290 16.89 -15.57 4.63
N TYR A 291 16.17 -16.39 5.38
CA TYR A 291 15.24 -17.38 4.82
C TYR A 291 14.14 -16.78 3.94
N ARG A 292 13.82 -15.49 4.12
CA ARG A 292 12.85 -14.77 3.29
C ARG A 292 13.32 -14.58 1.85
N LEU A 293 14.63 -14.55 1.58
CA LEU A 293 15.13 -14.47 0.21
C LEU A 293 14.60 -15.61 -0.63
N ALA A 294 14.81 -16.87 -0.18
CA ALA A 294 14.35 -18.06 -0.88
C ALA A 294 12.80 -18.19 -0.95
N GLN A 295 12.10 -17.40 -0.16
CA GLN A 295 10.64 -17.31 -0.19
C GLN A 295 10.13 -16.18 -1.09
N THR A 296 11.01 -15.28 -1.52
CA THR A 296 10.69 -14.13 -2.37
C THR A 296 11.09 -14.37 -3.82
N ILE A 297 12.26 -14.96 -4.04
CA ILE A 297 12.76 -15.29 -5.39
C ILE A 297 12.97 -16.79 -5.54
N ARG A 298 13.06 -17.25 -6.77
CA ARG A 298 13.44 -18.64 -7.07
C ARG A 298 14.94 -18.80 -6.88
N THR A 299 15.33 -19.57 -5.89
CA THR A 299 16.72 -19.90 -5.60
C THR A 299 17.07 -21.30 -6.11
N PRO A 300 18.34 -21.66 -6.27
CA PRO A 300 18.75 -23.02 -6.57
C PRO A 300 18.09 -24.03 -5.59
N GLY A 301 17.54 -25.11 -6.11
CA GLY A 301 16.81 -26.10 -5.33
C GLY A 301 15.32 -25.78 -5.09
N PHE A 302 14.78 -24.72 -5.65
CA PHE A 302 13.35 -24.44 -5.59
C PHE A 302 12.53 -25.57 -6.21
N THR A 303 11.54 -26.08 -5.47
CA THR A 303 10.57 -27.07 -5.96
C THR A 303 9.19 -26.43 -6.04
N ARG A 304 8.52 -26.61 -7.16
CA ARG A 304 7.12 -26.21 -7.32
C ARG A 304 6.22 -27.28 -6.70
N ASP A 305 5.22 -26.84 -5.93
CA ASP A 305 4.14 -27.69 -5.37
C ASP A 305 4.63 -28.86 -4.49
N GLY A 306 5.82 -28.72 -3.85
CA GLY A 306 6.41 -29.81 -3.08
C GLY A 306 6.83 -31.03 -3.92
N GLY A 307 6.77 -30.92 -5.25
CA GLY A 307 7.09 -31.98 -6.19
C GLY A 307 8.59 -32.04 -6.52
N THR A 308 8.93 -33.03 -7.39
CA THR A 308 10.31 -33.30 -7.81
C THR A 308 10.84 -32.32 -8.87
N THR A 309 10.02 -31.42 -9.39
CA THR A 309 10.42 -30.50 -10.46
C THR A 309 11.25 -29.37 -9.88
N GLN A 310 12.55 -29.51 -9.92
CA GLN A 310 13.47 -28.43 -9.61
C GLN A 310 13.43 -27.39 -10.74
N TRP A 311 13.14 -26.15 -10.39
CA TRP A 311 13.34 -25.03 -11.27
C TRP A 311 14.67 -24.39 -10.92
N ALA A 312 15.69 -24.67 -11.73
CA ALA A 312 16.89 -23.83 -11.74
C ALA A 312 16.64 -22.70 -12.74
N PRO A 313 16.99 -21.44 -12.42
CA PRO A 313 17.15 -20.42 -13.46
C PRO A 313 18.20 -20.94 -14.44
N ASP A 314 17.90 -20.88 -15.75
CA ASP A 314 18.96 -21.00 -16.76
C ASP A 314 19.87 -19.80 -16.60
N VAL A 315 21.11 -20.03 -16.17
CA VAL A 315 22.16 -19.03 -16.02
C VAL A 315 23.01 -19.03 -17.28
#